data_135ef5d82e3ba57d0b89a3997e920c8b
#
_entry.id   135ef5d82e3ba57d0b89a3997e920c8b
#
_cell.length_a   1.000
_cell.length_b   1.000
_cell.length_c   1.000
_cell.angle_alpha   90.00
_cell.angle_beta   90.00
_cell.angle_gamma   90.00
#
_symmetry.space_group_name_H-M   'P 1'
#
loop_
_entity.id
_entity.type
_entity.pdbx_description
1 polymer ?
#
loop_
_entity_poly.entity_id
_entity_poly.type
_entity_poly.pdbx_seq_one_letter_code
_entity_poly.pdbx_strand_id
1 'polypeptide(L)'
;MMCYTVASAVGSAGVCLEMDEKSRKGRLKSGRIEDGMTKQEEINQLKKEKDAVILAHYYVEPEVQEIADYVGDSFNLSKAAAGLPNKTLVFCGVSFMGESGKLLSPDKTVLMPDAGADCPMAHMVKREEVEQARREYPDLAVVCYINSTAEIKSWADVCVTSANAVQIVKNLPNKNILFIPDKNLGRFVAEQVPEKNVMTVNGFCPVHEQMRASDIESLKCEHPDAKVLAHPECNGALLENDD
;
A
#
# COMPACT_ATOMS: atom_id res chain seq x y z
N MET A 1 8.44 -13.76 9.93
CA MET A 1 8.84 -13.92 8.53
C MET A 1 7.60 -13.56 7.73
N MET A 2 7.50 -12.34 7.24
CA MET A 2 6.30 -11.84 6.56
C MET A 2 6.44 -12.16 5.08
N CYS A 3 5.61 -13.05 4.57
CA CYS A 3 5.49 -13.31 3.15
C CYS A 3 4.57 -12.24 2.55
N TYR A 4 5.09 -11.43 1.63
CA TYR A 4 4.30 -10.44 0.92
C TYR A 4 3.96 -10.99 -0.45
N THR A 5 2.67 -11.04 -0.77
CA THR A 5 2.20 -11.39 -2.11
C THR A 5 2.57 -10.26 -3.05
N VAL A 6 3.58 -10.45 -3.86
CA VAL A 6 3.91 -9.55 -4.95
C VAL A 6 3.07 -9.98 -6.16
N ALA A 7 1.96 -9.29 -6.39
CA ALA A 7 1.26 -9.39 -7.65
C ALA A 7 1.96 -8.44 -8.65
N SER A 8 2.98 -8.95 -9.34
CA SER A 8 3.52 -8.25 -10.50
C SER A 8 3.06 -8.95 -11.77
N ALA A 9 2.40 -8.18 -12.60
CA ALA A 9 2.21 -8.35 -14.05
C ALA A 9 1.59 -9.67 -14.56
N VAL A 10 0.32 -9.54 -14.92
CA VAL A 10 -0.31 -10.12 -16.13
C VAL A 10 0.33 -11.43 -16.63
N GLY A 11 -0.21 -12.49 -16.14
CA GLY A 11 0.00 -13.84 -16.64
C GLY A 11 -0.41 -14.79 -15.52
N SER A 12 -1.58 -15.37 -15.69
CA SER A 12 -2.17 -16.43 -14.88
C SER A 12 -1.24 -17.09 -13.84
N ALA A 13 -1.61 -16.96 -12.58
CA ALA A 13 -1.01 -17.56 -11.39
C ALA A 13 0.11 -16.73 -10.73
N GLY A 14 -0.27 -15.97 -9.69
CA GLY A 14 0.70 -15.35 -8.77
C GLY A 14 1.29 -16.41 -7.84
N VAL A 15 2.42 -16.98 -8.22
CA VAL A 15 3.22 -17.86 -7.36
C VAL A 15 4.20 -17.00 -6.59
N CYS A 16 4.15 -17.07 -5.25
CA CYS A 16 5.24 -16.56 -4.42
C CYS A 16 6.43 -17.52 -4.55
N LEU A 17 7.36 -17.22 -5.45
CA LEU A 17 8.64 -17.91 -5.50
C LEU A 17 9.60 -17.25 -4.50
N GLU A 18 10.11 -18.00 -3.54
CA GLU A 18 11.33 -17.63 -2.84
C GLU A 18 12.44 -17.45 -3.88
N MET A 19 12.76 -16.23 -4.19
CA MET A 19 13.89 -15.92 -5.06
C MET A 19 15.18 -16.03 -4.23
N ASP A 20 15.97 -17.04 -4.51
CA ASP A 20 17.33 -17.21 -4.02
C ASP A 20 18.16 -15.94 -4.31
N GLU A 21 18.91 -15.48 -3.31
CA GLU A 21 19.81 -14.31 -3.40
C GLU A 21 20.81 -14.37 -4.58
N LYS A 22 21.03 -15.55 -5.15
CA LYS A 22 21.88 -15.75 -6.33
C LYS A 22 21.23 -15.30 -7.65
N SER A 23 19.89 -15.28 -7.74
CA SER A 23 19.15 -14.82 -8.93
C SER A 23 19.17 -13.30 -9.11
N ARG A 24 19.45 -12.53 -8.06
CA ARG A 24 19.47 -11.05 -8.09
C ARG A 24 20.67 -10.45 -8.84
N LYS A 25 21.67 -11.24 -9.21
CA LYS A 25 22.91 -10.74 -9.86
C LYS A 25 22.92 -10.80 -11.40
N GLY A 26 21.79 -10.86 -12.05
CA GLY A 26 21.70 -11.03 -13.48
C GLY A 26 20.87 -9.98 -14.21
N ARG A 27 21.52 -8.96 -14.68
CA ARG A 27 21.17 -8.14 -15.84
C ARG A 27 20.71 -6.71 -15.63
N LEU A 28 21.57 -5.86 -15.09
CA LEU A 28 21.58 -4.45 -15.48
C LEU A 28 22.39 -4.30 -16.78
N LYS A 29 21.72 -4.11 -17.91
CA LYS A 29 22.38 -3.51 -19.08
C LYS A 29 22.58 -2.04 -18.76
N SER A 30 23.75 -1.68 -18.28
CA SER A 30 24.16 -0.30 -18.02
C SER A 30 24.20 0.49 -19.33
N GLY A 31 23.15 1.27 -19.60
CA GLY A 31 23.24 2.34 -20.58
C GLY A 31 24.24 3.37 -20.05
N ARG A 32 25.44 3.49 -20.63
CA ARG A 32 26.37 4.58 -20.34
C ARG A 32 25.82 5.87 -20.94
N ILE A 33 25.86 6.93 -20.14
CA ILE A 33 25.57 8.30 -20.57
C ILE A 33 26.83 8.90 -21.19
N GLU A 34 26.73 10.04 -21.89
CA GLU A 34 27.82 10.69 -22.65
C GLU A 34 29.10 10.92 -21.86
N ASP A 35 29.06 11.00 -20.52
CA ASP A 35 30.23 11.21 -19.64
C ASP A 35 30.85 9.91 -19.09
N GLY A 36 30.47 8.73 -19.57
CA GLY A 36 31.03 7.45 -19.15
C GLY A 36 30.50 6.91 -17.80
N MET A 37 29.68 7.67 -17.09
CA MET A 37 28.97 7.24 -15.86
C MET A 37 27.77 6.37 -16.18
N THR A 38 27.47 5.45 -15.28
CA THR A 38 26.19 4.71 -15.30
C THR A 38 25.07 5.58 -14.71
N LYS A 39 23.80 5.31 -15.09
CA LYS A 39 22.64 6.00 -14.50
C LYS A 39 22.62 5.89 -12.97
N GLN A 40 23.05 4.77 -12.43
CA GLN A 40 23.11 4.52 -10.99
C GLN A 40 24.14 5.40 -10.30
N GLU A 41 25.30 5.60 -10.91
CA GLU A 41 26.34 6.50 -10.39
C GLU A 41 25.87 7.96 -10.42
N GLU A 42 25.20 8.38 -11.49
CA GLU A 42 24.60 9.71 -11.59
C GLU A 42 23.53 9.94 -10.53
N ILE A 43 22.61 8.99 -10.34
CA ILE A 43 21.58 9.07 -9.30
C ILE A 43 22.23 9.19 -7.91
N ASN A 44 23.25 8.38 -7.62
CA ASN A 44 23.95 8.41 -6.34
C ASN A 44 24.70 9.74 -6.12
N GLN A 45 25.19 10.37 -7.17
CA GLN A 45 25.78 11.70 -7.09
C GLN A 45 24.69 12.76 -6.80
N LEU A 46 23.59 12.75 -7.55
CA LEU A 46 22.47 13.67 -7.35
C LEU A 46 21.84 13.55 -5.96
N LYS A 47 21.74 12.34 -5.40
CA LYS A 47 21.28 12.14 -4.02
C LYS A 47 22.13 12.93 -3.03
N LYS A 48 23.45 12.92 -3.17
CA LYS A 48 24.37 13.68 -2.30
C LYS A 48 24.25 15.18 -2.51
N GLU A 49 24.23 15.63 -3.77
CA GLU A 49 24.15 17.05 -4.12
C GLU A 49 22.83 17.71 -3.68
N LYS A 50 21.73 16.96 -3.72
CA LYS A 50 20.39 17.45 -3.40
C LYS A 50 19.95 17.14 -1.96
N ASP A 51 20.80 16.54 -1.15
CA ASP A 51 20.42 16.02 0.17
C ASP A 51 19.15 15.18 0.07
N ALA A 52 19.12 14.26 -0.89
CA ALA A 52 17.95 13.47 -1.26
C ALA A 52 18.09 12.02 -0.81
N VAL A 53 16.95 11.43 -0.47
CA VAL A 53 16.81 10.01 -0.12
C VAL A 53 15.69 9.41 -0.97
N ILE A 54 15.90 8.20 -1.47
CA ILE A 54 14.93 7.45 -2.29
C ILE A 54 14.23 6.42 -1.42
N LEU A 55 12.89 6.49 -1.38
CA LEU A 55 12.00 5.55 -0.71
C LEU A 55 11.18 4.83 -1.77
N ALA A 56 11.37 3.53 -1.93
CA ALA A 56 10.73 2.73 -2.96
C ALA A 56 9.71 1.75 -2.35
N HIS A 57 8.52 1.70 -2.94
CA HIS A 57 7.53 0.69 -2.58
C HIS A 57 7.92 -0.69 -3.13
N TYR A 58 7.51 -1.77 -2.47
CA TYR A 58 7.75 -3.15 -2.92
C TYR A 58 7.22 -3.46 -4.32
N TYR A 59 6.27 -2.68 -4.83
CA TYR A 59 5.64 -2.93 -6.13
C TYR A 59 6.31 -2.23 -7.31
N VAL A 60 7.36 -1.43 -7.08
CA VAL A 60 8.13 -0.84 -8.17
C VAL A 60 9.12 -1.85 -8.75
N GLU A 61 9.58 -1.58 -9.97
CA GLU A 61 10.53 -2.45 -10.66
C GLU A 61 11.80 -2.70 -9.81
N PRO A 62 12.40 -3.90 -9.92
CA PRO A 62 13.58 -4.28 -9.13
C PRO A 62 14.74 -3.30 -9.25
N GLU A 63 14.96 -2.73 -10.43
CA GLU A 63 16.02 -1.75 -10.70
C GLU A 63 15.81 -0.46 -9.90
N VAL A 64 14.56 -0.08 -9.62
CA VAL A 64 14.25 1.09 -8.78
C VAL A 64 14.46 0.74 -7.30
N GLN A 65 14.13 -0.48 -6.89
CA GLN A 65 14.40 -0.93 -5.52
C GLN A 65 15.91 -1.02 -5.23
N GLU A 66 16.73 -1.41 -6.21
CA GLU A 66 18.19 -1.51 -6.06
C GLU A 66 18.88 -0.17 -5.79
N ILE A 67 18.36 0.94 -6.31
CA ILE A 67 18.91 2.29 -6.08
C ILE A 67 18.29 3.00 -4.88
N ALA A 68 17.23 2.43 -4.30
CA ALA A 68 16.55 3.02 -3.16
C ALA A 68 17.34 2.88 -1.87
N ASP A 69 17.23 3.87 -0.98
CA ASP A 69 17.80 3.83 0.37
C ASP A 69 16.90 3.03 1.31
N TYR A 70 15.61 3.06 1.05
CA TYR A 70 14.59 2.33 1.83
C TYR A 70 13.60 1.66 0.89
N VAL A 71 13.32 0.39 1.15
CA VAL A 71 12.29 -0.37 0.46
C VAL A 71 11.27 -0.84 1.49
N GLY A 72 9.99 -0.64 1.24
CA GLY A 72 8.96 -1.00 2.21
C GLY A 72 7.53 -0.81 1.69
N ASP A 73 6.58 -1.01 2.59
CA ASP A 73 5.18 -0.67 2.38
C ASP A 73 4.92 0.83 2.60
N SER A 74 3.70 1.28 2.25
CA SER A 74 3.30 2.69 2.32
C SER A 74 3.47 3.30 3.72
N PHE A 75 3.15 2.55 4.77
CA PHE A 75 3.23 3.04 6.15
C PHE A 75 4.66 3.11 6.66
N ASN A 76 5.44 2.04 6.45
CA ASN A 76 6.84 1.98 6.88
C ASN A 76 7.68 3.07 6.19
N LEU A 77 7.45 3.29 4.89
CA LEU A 77 8.15 4.36 4.15
C LEU A 77 7.76 5.75 4.64
N SER A 78 6.47 6.00 4.92
CA SER A 78 6.01 7.29 5.44
C SER A 78 6.58 7.55 6.85
N LYS A 79 6.64 6.52 7.70
CA LYS A 79 7.24 6.61 9.03
C LYS A 79 8.75 6.84 8.97
N ALA A 80 9.45 6.12 8.09
CA ALA A 80 10.88 6.34 7.85
C ALA A 80 11.14 7.78 7.39
N ALA A 81 10.38 8.26 6.40
CA ALA A 81 10.48 9.61 5.86
C ALA A 81 10.40 10.70 6.93
N ALA A 82 9.52 10.54 7.92
CA ALA A 82 9.37 11.50 9.02
C ALA A 82 10.63 11.61 9.90
N GLY A 83 11.34 10.49 10.10
CA GLY A 83 12.56 10.43 10.94
C GLY A 83 13.86 10.78 10.24
N LEU A 84 13.88 10.86 8.92
CA LEU A 84 15.10 11.12 8.15
C LEU A 84 15.54 12.58 8.24
N PRO A 85 16.85 12.88 8.30
CA PRO A 85 17.35 14.25 8.34
C PRO A 85 17.31 14.95 6.96
N ASN A 86 17.21 14.19 5.88
CA ASN A 86 17.26 14.70 4.52
C ASN A 86 16.15 15.70 4.20
N LYS A 87 16.47 16.72 3.42
CA LYS A 87 15.53 17.77 3.00
C LYS A 87 14.65 17.35 1.82
N THR A 88 15.13 16.42 1.01
CA THR A 88 14.44 15.94 -0.19
C THR A 88 14.12 14.45 -0.07
N LEU A 89 12.86 14.12 -0.21
CA LEU A 89 12.33 12.75 -0.23
C LEU A 89 11.86 12.42 -1.64
N VAL A 90 12.37 11.35 -2.23
CA VAL A 90 11.92 10.85 -3.53
C VAL A 90 11.14 9.57 -3.28
N PHE A 91 9.81 9.64 -3.46
CA PHE A 91 8.92 8.48 -3.32
C PHE A 91 8.72 7.79 -4.68
N CYS A 92 9.27 6.60 -4.81
CA CYS A 92 9.01 5.70 -5.93
C CYS A 92 7.84 4.78 -5.56
N GLY A 93 6.64 5.15 -5.97
CA GLY A 93 5.38 4.50 -5.67
C GLY A 93 4.22 5.32 -6.19
N VAL A 94 3.03 5.14 -5.62
CA VAL A 94 1.82 5.83 -6.05
C VAL A 94 1.60 7.16 -5.31
N SER A 95 0.82 8.05 -5.89
CA SER A 95 0.61 9.45 -5.48
C SER A 95 0.30 9.63 -3.99
N PHE A 96 -0.65 8.86 -3.44
CA PHE A 96 -1.05 8.98 -2.03
C PHE A 96 0.10 8.71 -1.03
N MET A 97 1.15 8.00 -1.44
CA MET A 97 2.34 7.78 -0.61
C MET A 97 3.18 9.05 -0.49
N GLY A 98 3.39 9.75 -1.61
CA GLY A 98 4.06 11.06 -1.61
C GLY A 98 3.29 12.09 -0.79
N GLU A 99 1.95 12.11 -0.94
CA GLU A 99 1.06 12.96 -0.12
C GLU A 99 1.21 12.65 1.38
N SER A 100 1.19 11.36 1.75
CA SER A 100 1.39 10.94 3.15
C SER A 100 2.76 11.35 3.68
N GLY A 101 3.80 11.16 2.86
CA GLY A 101 5.17 11.62 3.16
C GLY A 101 5.23 13.13 3.40
N LYS A 102 4.52 13.91 2.58
CA LYS A 102 4.43 15.37 2.73
C LYS A 102 3.66 15.81 3.97
N LEU A 103 2.55 15.14 4.28
CA LEU A 103 1.75 15.41 5.48
C LEU A 103 2.57 15.18 6.77
N LEU A 104 3.36 14.10 6.81
CA LEU A 104 4.19 13.77 7.97
C LEU A 104 5.53 14.54 8.01
N SER A 105 5.91 15.19 6.92
CA SER A 105 7.16 15.94 6.78
C SER A 105 6.92 17.26 6.04
N PRO A 106 6.14 18.20 6.62
CA PRO A 106 5.69 19.42 5.93
C PRO A 106 6.83 20.33 5.48
N ASP A 107 7.97 20.30 6.17
CA ASP A 107 9.14 21.14 5.87
C ASP A 107 10.04 20.55 4.77
N LYS A 108 9.81 19.29 4.37
CA LYS A 108 10.63 18.62 3.34
C LYS A 108 10.05 18.79 1.95
N THR A 109 10.92 18.74 0.96
CA THR A 109 10.52 18.60 -0.45
C THR A 109 10.22 17.13 -0.72
N VAL A 110 9.02 16.82 -1.21
CA VAL A 110 8.64 15.47 -1.63
C VAL A 110 8.47 15.44 -3.14
N LEU A 111 9.20 14.57 -3.78
CA LEU A 111 9.20 14.37 -5.24
C LEU A 111 8.64 13.00 -5.58
N MET A 112 7.82 12.95 -6.61
CA MET A 112 7.31 11.74 -7.24
C MET A 112 7.94 11.65 -8.64
N PRO A 113 8.73 10.61 -8.95
CA PRO A 113 9.39 10.49 -10.26
C PRO A 113 8.40 10.33 -11.42
N ASP A 114 7.27 9.69 -11.16
CA ASP A 114 6.17 9.53 -12.11
C ASP A 114 4.89 10.18 -11.54
N ALA A 115 4.47 11.28 -12.16
CA ALA A 115 3.25 11.98 -11.79
C ALA A 115 1.97 11.20 -12.15
N GLY A 116 2.05 10.21 -13.03
CA GLY A 116 0.94 9.33 -13.43
C GLY A 116 0.79 8.09 -12.56
N ALA A 117 1.76 7.83 -11.66
CA ALA A 117 1.68 6.68 -10.76
C ALA A 117 0.61 6.91 -9.70
N ASP A 118 -0.51 6.19 -9.81
CA ASP A 118 -1.69 6.39 -8.97
C ASP A 118 -2.36 5.05 -8.60
N CYS A 119 -3.23 5.11 -7.59
CA CYS A 119 -4.02 3.98 -7.14
C CYS A 119 -5.52 4.29 -7.35
N PRO A 120 -6.23 3.56 -8.21
CA PRO A 120 -7.66 3.83 -8.44
C PRO A 120 -8.50 3.77 -7.16
N MET A 121 -8.19 2.86 -6.23
CA MET A 121 -8.90 2.76 -4.95
C MET A 121 -8.80 4.03 -4.13
N ALA A 122 -7.67 4.75 -4.21
CA ALA A 122 -7.45 5.97 -3.45
C ALA A 122 -8.44 7.10 -3.76
N HIS A 123 -9.23 6.97 -4.84
CA HIS A 123 -10.24 7.94 -5.29
C HIS A 123 -11.69 7.40 -5.20
N MET A 124 -11.90 6.19 -4.69
CA MET A 124 -13.22 5.53 -4.68
C MET A 124 -14.14 5.95 -3.52
N VAL A 125 -13.99 7.17 -3.01
CA VAL A 125 -14.89 7.72 -1.97
C VAL A 125 -15.33 9.11 -2.38
N LYS A 126 -16.63 9.37 -2.25
CA LYS A 126 -17.21 10.68 -2.46
C LYS A 126 -17.45 11.37 -1.12
N ARG A 127 -17.21 12.67 -1.07
CA ARG A 127 -17.44 13.48 0.12
C ARG A 127 -18.87 13.38 0.62
N GLU A 128 -19.81 13.35 -0.30
CA GLU A 128 -21.24 13.26 0.00
C GLU A 128 -21.60 11.99 0.77
N GLU A 129 -20.92 10.86 0.50
CA GLU A 129 -21.14 9.59 1.20
C GLU A 129 -20.73 9.72 2.68
N VAL A 130 -19.58 10.35 2.95
CA VAL A 130 -19.09 10.60 4.31
C VAL A 130 -20.02 11.58 5.04
N GLU A 131 -20.43 12.67 4.39
CA GLU A 131 -21.33 13.66 4.97
C GLU A 131 -22.73 13.10 5.25
N GLN A 132 -23.23 12.22 4.38
CA GLN A 132 -24.51 11.54 4.60
C GLN A 132 -24.41 10.60 5.81
N ALA A 133 -23.37 9.78 5.91
CA ALA A 133 -23.17 8.89 7.04
C ALA A 133 -23.07 9.66 8.37
N ARG A 134 -22.40 10.81 8.39
CA ARG A 134 -22.29 11.68 9.59
C ARG A 134 -23.66 12.29 9.98
N ARG A 135 -24.55 12.52 9.03
CA ARG A 135 -25.93 12.99 9.34
C ARG A 135 -26.79 11.87 9.92
N GLU A 136 -26.61 10.64 9.43
CA GLU A 136 -27.39 9.47 9.88
C GLU A 136 -26.94 8.95 11.25
N TYR A 137 -25.66 9.04 11.54
CA TYR A 137 -25.04 8.48 12.76
C TYR A 137 -24.27 9.56 13.53
N PRO A 138 -24.88 10.21 14.54
CA PRO A 138 -24.24 11.31 15.27
C PRO A 138 -22.93 10.95 16.00
N ASP A 139 -22.76 9.66 16.36
CA ASP A 139 -21.56 9.14 17.01
C ASP A 139 -20.57 8.49 16.02
N LEU A 140 -20.72 8.76 14.71
CA LEU A 140 -19.89 8.15 13.67
C LEU A 140 -18.41 8.51 13.83
N ALA A 141 -17.54 7.49 13.76
CA ALA A 141 -16.14 7.67 13.44
C ALA A 141 -15.85 7.22 12.00
N VAL A 142 -15.19 8.05 11.22
CA VAL A 142 -14.72 7.74 9.87
C VAL A 142 -13.29 7.24 9.96
N VAL A 143 -13.09 5.96 9.63
CA VAL A 143 -11.79 5.28 9.64
C VAL A 143 -11.30 5.16 8.21
N CYS A 144 -10.20 5.82 7.90
CA CYS A 144 -9.64 5.87 6.56
C CYS A 144 -8.42 4.94 6.43
N TYR A 145 -8.47 4.01 5.52
CA TYR A 145 -7.30 3.25 5.12
C TYR A 145 -6.28 4.17 4.44
N ILE A 146 -5.00 4.01 4.79
CA ILE A 146 -3.90 4.89 4.33
C ILE A 146 -3.79 4.98 2.79
N ASN A 147 -4.29 3.96 2.07
CA ASN A 147 -4.36 3.94 0.61
C ASN A 147 -5.49 4.84 0.08
N SER A 148 -5.42 6.11 0.42
CA SER A 148 -6.38 7.17 0.08
C SER A 148 -5.63 8.46 -0.16
N THR A 149 -6.23 9.38 -0.94
CA THR A 149 -5.67 10.71 -1.15
C THR A 149 -5.63 11.53 0.15
N ALA A 150 -4.79 12.56 0.20
CA ALA A 150 -4.75 13.49 1.33
C ALA A 150 -6.11 14.16 1.55
N GLU A 151 -6.86 14.45 0.47
CA GLU A 151 -8.19 15.01 0.54
C GLU A 151 -9.15 14.08 1.28
N ILE A 152 -9.23 12.79 0.89
CA ILE A 152 -10.10 11.80 1.56
C ILE A 152 -9.68 11.59 3.02
N LYS A 153 -8.38 11.57 3.30
CA LYS A 153 -7.86 11.51 4.67
C LYS A 153 -8.32 12.70 5.52
N SER A 154 -8.51 13.88 4.92
CA SER A 154 -8.99 15.08 5.64
C SER A 154 -10.45 14.99 6.11
N TRP A 155 -11.23 14.05 5.56
CA TRP A 155 -12.62 13.80 5.98
C TRP A 155 -12.71 12.76 7.11
N ALA A 156 -11.60 12.09 7.43
CA ALA A 156 -11.56 11.01 8.40
C ALA A 156 -11.19 11.51 9.82
N ASP A 157 -11.61 10.73 10.81
CA ASP A 157 -11.24 10.95 12.22
C ASP A 157 -9.91 10.23 12.56
N VAL A 158 -9.62 9.13 11.87
CA VAL A 158 -8.38 8.38 12.04
C VAL A 158 -7.98 7.66 10.74
N CYS A 159 -6.66 7.58 10.50
CA CYS A 159 -6.09 6.78 9.42
C CYS A 159 -5.49 5.49 9.98
N VAL A 160 -5.69 4.39 9.24
CA VAL A 160 -5.25 3.05 9.62
C VAL A 160 -4.50 2.36 8.47
N THR A 161 -3.79 1.29 8.81
CA THR A 161 -3.23 0.32 7.88
C THR A 161 -3.96 -1.01 8.02
N SER A 162 -3.80 -1.93 7.06
CA SER A 162 -4.33 -3.29 7.20
C SER A 162 -3.84 -4.00 8.48
N ALA A 163 -2.61 -3.73 8.91
CA ALA A 163 -2.02 -4.35 10.08
C ALA A 163 -2.59 -3.85 11.42
N ASN A 164 -3.15 -2.63 11.49
CA ASN A 164 -3.60 -2.03 12.75
C ASN A 164 -5.08 -1.65 12.78
N ALA A 165 -5.80 -1.82 11.67
CA ALA A 165 -7.18 -1.40 11.54
C ALA A 165 -8.10 -2.00 12.62
N VAL A 166 -8.03 -3.31 12.82
CA VAL A 166 -8.84 -4.03 13.83
C VAL A 166 -8.60 -3.45 15.23
N GLN A 167 -7.32 -3.30 15.62
CA GLN A 167 -6.98 -2.81 16.94
C GLN A 167 -7.45 -1.37 17.15
N ILE A 168 -7.27 -0.51 16.17
CA ILE A 168 -7.69 0.89 16.26
C ILE A 168 -9.20 0.98 16.35
N VAL A 169 -9.94 0.30 15.46
CA VAL A 169 -11.42 0.30 15.45
C VAL A 169 -11.98 -0.23 16.76
N LYS A 170 -11.40 -1.31 17.29
CA LYS A 170 -11.80 -1.87 18.59
C LYS A 170 -11.69 -0.87 19.74
N ASN A 171 -10.67 -0.03 19.74
CA ASN A 171 -10.39 0.95 20.81
C ASN A 171 -11.10 2.31 20.62
N LEU A 172 -11.72 2.58 19.46
CA LEU A 172 -12.51 3.81 19.30
C LEU A 172 -13.73 3.77 20.25
N PRO A 173 -14.11 4.91 20.87
CA PRO A 173 -15.29 4.96 21.71
C PRO A 173 -16.61 4.84 20.92
N ASN A 174 -16.56 5.19 19.65
CA ASN A 174 -17.71 5.22 18.74
C ASN A 174 -18.26 3.81 18.47
N LYS A 175 -19.59 3.67 18.47
CA LYS A 175 -20.26 2.42 18.09
C LYS A 175 -20.37 2.31 16.57
N ASN A 176 -20.64 3.43 15.90
CA ASN A 176 -20.81 3.48 14.46
C ASN A 176 -19.49 3.87 13.80
N ILE A 177 -19.04 3.07 12.85
CA ILE A 177 -17.78 3.23 12.11
C ILE A 177 -18.09 3.24 10.62
N LEU A 178 -17.61 4.24 9.90
CA LEU A 178 -17.56 4.21 8.45
C LEU A 178 -16.10 3.90 8.04
N PHE A 179 -15.87 2.73 7.48
CA PHE A 179 -14.56 2.32 6.99
C PHE A 179 -14.45 2.66 5.49
N ILE A 180 -13.43 3.44 5.14
CA ILE A 180 -13.16 3.91 3.77
C ILE A 180 -11.70 3.66 3.38
N PRO A 181 -11.36 3.50 2.08
CA PRO A 181 -12.22 3.28 0.93
C PRO A 181 -12.55 1.80 0.69
N ASP A 182 -11.76 0.84 1.22
CA ASP A 182 -11.78 -0.57 0.87
C ASP A 182 -12.90 -1.34 1.59
N LYS A 183 -13.88 -1.85 0.82
CA LYS A 183 -15.01 -2.64 1.35
C LYS A 183 -14.57 -3.98 1.95
N ASN A 184 -13.55 -4.63 1.35
CA ASN A 184 -13.11 -5.95 1.77
C ASN A 184 -12.35 -5.89 3.09
N LEU A 185 -11.38 -4.97 3.20
CA LEU A 185 -10.71 -4.69 4.47
C LEU A 185 -11.71 -4.24 5.54
N GLY A 186 -12.67 -3.37 5.17
CA GLY A 186 -13.72 -2.91 6.10
C GLY A 186 -14.61 -4.07 6.59
N ARG A 187 -14.95 -5.02 5.72
CA ARG A 187 -15.68 -6.24 6.11
C ARG A 187 -14.85 -7.12 7.04
N PHE A 188 -13.58 -7.37 6.70
CA PHE A 188 -12.67 -8.10 7.57
C PHE A 188 -12.60 -7.48 8.97
N VAL A 189 -12.50 -6.15 9.05
CA VAL A 189 -12.54 -5.43 10.34
C VAL A 189 -13.88 -5.65 11.05
N ALA A 190 -15.02 -5.57 10.34
CA ALA A 190 -16.35 -5.78 10.92
C ALA A 190 -16.50 -7.16 11.56
N GLU A 191 -15.98 -8.19 10.91
CA GLU A 191 -16.00 -9.58 11.42
C GLU A 191 -15.17 -9.73 12.71
N GLN A 192 -14.10 -8.96 12.87
CA GLN A 192 -13.21 -8.99 14.04
C GLN A 192 -13.73 -8.13 15.22
N VAL A 193 -14.69 -7.23 14.98
CA VAL A 193 -15.26 -6.34 16.00
C VAL A 193 -16.79 -6.34 15.94
N PRO A 194 -17.45 -7.50 16.19
CA PRO A 194 -18.89 -7.67 16.02
C PRO A 194 -19.74 -6.79 16.97
N GLU A 195 -19.14 -6.23 18.00
CA GLU A 195 -19.77 -5.29 18.91
C GLU A 195 -19.98 -3.89 18.31
N LYS A 196 -19.36 -3.59 17.16
CA LYS A 196 -19.48 -2.32 16.46
C LYS A 196 -20.29 -2.44 15.17
N ASN A 197 -20.92 -1.35 14.79
CA ASN A 197 -21.59 -1.22 13.50
C ASN A 197 -20.60 -0.65 12.48
N VAL A 198 -19.88 -1.53 11.78
CA VAL A 198 -18.92 -1.12 10.75
C VAL A 198 -19.61 -1.11 9.39
N MET A 199 -19.71 0.06 8.81
CA MET A 199 -20.24 0.32 7.47
C MET A 199 -19.10 0.57 6.51
N THR A 200 -19.26 0.25 5.23
CA THR A 200 -18.28 0.45 4.18
C THR A 200 -18.87 1.21 3.01
N VAL A 201 -18.03 1.87 2.23
CA VAL A 201 -18.36 2.36 0.88
C VAL A 201 -18.04 1.26 -0.15
N ASN A 202 -18.41 1.47 -1.42
CA ASN A 202 -18.18 0.46 -2.47
C ASN A 202 -16.81 0.63 -3.17
N GLY A 203 -15.76 0.99 -2.42
CA GLY A 203 -14.39 1.01 -2.90
C GLY A 203 -13.70 -0.34 -2.72
N PHE A 204 -12.70 -0.63 -3.52
CA PHE A 204 -11.96 -1.89 -3.51
C PHE A 204 -10.61 -1.76 -4.21
N CYS A 205 -9.68 -2.65 -3.88
CA CYS A 205 -8.42 -2.77 -4.61
C CYS A 205 -8.64 -3.55 -5.92
N PRO A 206 -8.46 -2.95 -7.12
CA PRO A 206 -8.68 -3.66 -8.37
C PRO A 206 -7.78 -4.88 -8.57
N VAL A 207 -6.61 -4.90 -7.94
CA VAL A 207 -5.67 -6.02 -8.01
C VAL A 207 -6.19 -7.20 -7.19
N HIS A 208 -6.57 -6.97 -5.93
CA HIS A 208 -7.07 -8.02 -5.04
C HIS A 208 -8.46 -8.53 -5.46
N GLU A 209 -9.30 -7.67 -6.03
CA GLU A 209 -10.64 -8.05 -6.50
C GLU A 209 -10.61 -9.03 -7.70
N GLN A 210 -9.51 -9.06 -8.47
CA GLN A 210 -9.34 -9.96 -9.61
C GLN A 210 -8.88 -11.37 -9.20
N MET A 211 -8.41 -11.57 -7.98
CA MET A 211 -7.96 -12.87 -7.51
C MET A 211 -9.17 -13.81 -7.32
N ARG A 212 -9.05 -15.07 -7.75
CA ARG A 212 -10.14 -16.04 -7.73
C ARG A 212 -9.79 -17.22 -6.82
N ALA A 213 -10.78 -17.72 -6.09
CA ALA A 213 -10.63 -18.93 -5.28
C ALA A 213 -10.18 -20.14 -6.13
N SER A 214 -10.67 -20.25 -7.38
CA SER A 214 -10.26 -21.30 -8.32
C SER A 214 -8.76 -21.32 -8.63
N ASP A 215 -8.10 -20.15 -8.60
CA ASP A 215 -6.67 -20.07 -8.85
C ASP A 215 -5.88 -20.63 -7.67
N ILE A 216 -6.36 -20.41 -6.45
CA ILE A 216 -5.82 -20.99 -5.22
C ILE A 216 -6.04 -22.50 -5.20
N GLU A 217 -7.24 -22.98 -5.52
CA GLU A 217 -7.54 -24.42 -5.57
C GLU A 217 -6.63 -25.14 -6.56
N SER A 218 -6.37 -24.55 -7.73
CA SER A 218 -5.45 -25.11 -8.71
C SER A 218 -4.03 -25.20 -8.17
N LEU A 219 -3.54 -24.16 -7.49
CA LEU A 219 -2.22 -24.14 -6.88
C LEU A 219 -2.11 -25.12 -5.69
N LYS A 220 -3.16 -25.28 -4.89
CA LYS A 220 -3.19 -26.30 -3.81
C LYS A 220 -3.15 -27.72 -4.38
N CYS A 221 -3.72 -27.97 -5.57
CA CYS A 221 -3.58 -29.27 -6.24
C CYS A 221 -2.14 -29.57 -6.68
N GLU A 222 -1.41 -28.54 -7.14
CA GLU A 222 -0.01 -28.67 -7.55
C GLU A 222 0.95 -28.70 -6.36
N HIS A 223 0.58 -27.99 -5.27
CA HIS A 223 1.38 -27.81 -4.06
C HIS A 223 0.54 -28.07 -2.81
N PRO A 224 0.20 -29.34 -2.50
CA PRO A 224 -0.76 -29.69 -1.44
C PRO A 224 -0.30 -29.32 -0.03
N ASP A 225 1.00 -29.15 0.20
CA ASP A 225 1.55 -28.73 1.49
C ASP A 225 1.75 -27.21 1.61
N ALA A 226 1.44 -26.45 0.56
CA ALA A 226 1.59 -25.00 0.57
C ALA A 226 0.51 -24.34 1.44
N LYS A 227 0.90 -23.39 2.29
CA LYS A 227 -0.01 -22.55 3.03
C LYS A 227 -0.46 -21.37 2.18
N VAL A 228 -1.75 -21.06 2.26
CA VAL A 228 -2.32 -19.88 1.63
C VAL A 228 -2.27 -18.72 2.64
N LEU A 229 -1.74 -17.59 2.20
CA LEU A 229 -1.75 -16.34 2.94
C LEU A 229 -2.41 -15.30 2.07
N ALA A 230 -3.56 -14.80 2.47
CA ALA A 230 -4.31 -13.81 1.74
C ALA A 230 -4.32 -12.45 2.47
N HIS A 231 -4.24 -11.36 1.69
CA HIS A 231 -4.39 -10.01 2.24
C HIS A 231 -5.88 -9.71 2.48
N PRO A 232 -6.26 -9.01 3.57
CA PRO A 232 -7.68 -8.72 3.86
C PRO A 232 -8.37 -7.77 2.86
N GLU A 233 -7.67 -7.22 1.88
CA GLU A 233 -8.25 -6.56 0.70
C GLU A 233 -8.81 -7.55 -0.34
N CYS A 234 -8.49 -8.84 -0.23
CA CYS A 234 -9.07 -9.88 -1.07
C CYS A 234 -10.57 -10.02 -0.80
N ASN A 235 -11.31 -10.52 -1.80
CA ASN A 235 -12.72 -10.81 -1.61
C ASN A 235 -12.91 -11.98 -0.61
N GLY A 236 -14.12 -12.07 0.03
CA GLY A 236 -14.36 -13.01 1.09
C GLY A 236 -14.22 -14.48 0.73
N ALA A 237 -14.55 -14.84 -0.51
CA ALA A 237 -14.40 -16.23 -0.97
C ALA A 237 -12.93 -16.69 -0.96
N LEU A 238 -11.99 -15.74 -1.08
CA LEU A 238 -10.56 -16.00 -0.98
C LEU A 238 -10.11 -16.16 0.47
N LEU A 239 -10.63 -15.32 1.38
CA LEU A 239 -10.28 -15.35 2.80
C LEU A 239 -10.81 -16.62 3.51
N GLU A 240 -11.88 -17.23 3.01
CA GLU A 240 -12.40 -18.51 3.50
C GLU A 240 -11.45 -19.70 3.18
N ASN A 241 -10.50 -19.52 2.26
CA ASN A 241 -9.48 -20.51 1.89
C ASN A 241 -8.09 -20.20 2.50
N ASP A 242 -7.98 -19.20 3.38
CA ASP A 242 -6.76 -18.85 4.10
C ASP A 242 -6.51 -19.86 5.24
N ASP A 243 -5.27 -20.38 5.38
CA ASP A 243 -4.89 -21.42 6.36
C ASP A 243 -4.37 -20.83 7.68
#